data_f9ebb1cd4f7c50fc4344a4c589a9ff2a
#
_entry.id   f9ebb1cd4f7c50fc4344a4c589a9ff2a
#
_cell.length_a   1.000
_cell.length_b   1.000
_cell.length_c   1.000
_cell.angle_alpha   90.00
_cell.angle_beta   90.00
_cell.angle_gamma   90.00
#
_symmetry.space_group_name_H-M   'P 1'
#
loop_
_entity.id
_entity.type
_entity.pdbx_description
1 polymer ?
#
loop_
_entity_poly.entity_id
_entity_poly.type
_entity_poly.pdbx_seq_one_letter_code
_entity_poly.pdbx_strand_id
1 'polypeptide(L)'
;MKLLFIRWTSFMRWGIEEAFKNLNIDYDVFEYNFTDWEKDERFCEMLDDKLGTGVYDFVFSVNFMPLASAVCMDRQIKYYSWVYDSPLHIRDLTPLLNDCNEVFFFDRQQAAEYAAAGVNAHHLPLAASASVFDEAINGVRRDNALKYDAAKGDAERYRADVSLVGQLYATDYTAYTSVLEPYLKGYLEGIIAAQSKLYGAYLISDLVRADLLEAMNICYADKFKNVNGMQDFRMGKRELEYMLACEVTNRERRMVLSLLAPHYDTVLYSSNPAYEINGLRQGGYIDYLTQMPIIFKSSRINLNISLKAIQSGIPLRVLDIMACGGFVLTNYQEEIAEYLRAGEACVMYESIEDMYEKVSYYLAHDTQRMQIAACGRELIERDFTFESRIREMLGI
;
A
#
# COMPACT_ATOMS: atom_id res chain seq x y z
N MET A 1 18.59 14.25 -20.26
CA MET A 1 17.68 13.09 -20.05
C MET A 1 16.28 13.64 -19.99
N LYS A 2 15.39 13.10 -20.84
CA LYS A 2 13.97 13.48 -20.88
C LYS A 2 13.11 12.24 -20.80
N LEU A 3 12.11 12.21 -19.88
CA LEU A 3 11.21 11.07 -19.72
C LEU A 3 9.75 11.44 -20.07
N LEU A 4 8.94 10.42 -20.38
CA LEU A 4 7.49 10.53 -20.43
C LEU A 4 6.89 9.93 -19.17
N PHE A 5 6.26 10.74 -18.33
CA PHE A 5 5.58 10.30 -17.11
C PHE A 5 4.12 9.98 -17.39
N ILE A 6 3.75 8.68 -17.33
CA ILE A 6 2.35 8.26 -17.38
C ILE A 6 1.74 8.54 -16.01
N ARG A 7 0.98 9.64 -15.92
CA ARG A 7 0.41 10.16 -14.69
C ARG A 7 -1.04 9.70 -14.52
N TRP A 8 -1.31 9.13 -13.36
CA TRP A 8 -2.64 8.78 -12.89
C TRP A 8 -2.80 9.19 -11.42
N THR A 9 -3.98 9.00 -10.83
CA THR A 9 -4.25 9.41 -9.44
C THR A 9 -3.57 8.46 -8.44
N SER A 10 -2.25 8.52 -8.34
CA SER A 10 -1.45 7.81 -7.33
C SER A 10 -1.08 8.73 -6.17
N PHE A 11 -0.90 8.15 -4.97
CA PHE A 11 -0.48 8.90 -3.78
C PHE A 11 0.94 9.46 -3.90
N MET A 12 1.80 8.83 -4.69
CA MET A 12 3.21 9.19 -4.86
C MET A 12 3.45 10.33 -5.86
N ARG A 13 2.47 10.66 -6.70
CA ARG A 13 2.68 11.57 -7.86
C ARG A 13 3.28 12.91 -7.49
N TRP A 14 2.85 13.50 -6.37
CA TRP A 14 3.29 14.84 -5.94
C TRP A 14 4.76 14.88 -5.57
N GLY A 15 5.21 13.90 -4.78
CA GLY A 15 6.62 13.77 -4.41
C GLY A 15 7.51 13.43 -5.61
N ILE A 16 7.04 12.61 -6.54
CA ILE A 16 7.76 12.28 -7.78
C ILE A 16 7.95 13.53 -8.65
N GLU A 17 6.89 14.30 -8.91
CA GLU A 17 6.98 15.51 -9.73
C GLU A 17 7.85 16.60 -9.06
N GLU A 18 7.81 16.72 -7.74
CA GLU A 18 8.69 17.59 -6.98
C GLU A 18 10.16 17.15 -7.14
N ALA A 19 10.43 15.85 -7.00
CA ALA A 19 11.76 15.30 -7.18
C ALA A 19 12.30 15.48 -8.60
N PHE A 20 11.49 15.28 -9.64
CA PHE A 20 11.91 15.56 -11.02
C PHE A 20 12.36 17.02 -11.20
N LYS A 21 11.61 17.97 -10.62
CA LYS A 21 11.97 19.40 -10.65
C LYS A 21 13.28 19.67 -9.90
N ASN A 22 13.41 19.14 -8.68
CA ASN A 22 14.58 19.34 -7.83
C ASN A 22 15.85 18.71 -8.43
N LEU A 23 15.71 17.62 -9.17
CA LEU A 23 16.80 16.93 -9.87
C LEU A 23 17.08 17.49 -11.27
N ASN A 24 16.32 18.51 -11.73
CA ASN A 24 16.38 19.06 -13.07
C ASN A 24 16.20 17.97 -14.16
N ILE A 25 15.31 17.00 -13.92
CA ILE A 25 14.93 16.00 -14.90
C ILE A 25 13.85 16.60 -15.79
N ASP A 26 14.10 16.64 -17.11
CA ASP A 26 13.11 17.08 -18.09
C ASP A 26 12.04 15.97 -18.28
N TYR A 27 10.75 16.33 -18.19
CA TYR A 27 9.68 15.37 -18.37
C TYR A 27 8.45 15.98 -19.00
N ASP A 28 7.79 15.19 -19.83
CA ASP A 28 6.43 15.44 -20.30
C ASP A 28 5.46 14.54 -19.51
N VAL A 29 4.23 15.00 -19.39
CA VAL A 29 3.16 14.23 -18.74
C VAL A 29 2.24 13.65 -19.81
N PHE A 30 1.87 12.38 -19.63
CA PHE A 30 0.80 11.70 -20.35
C PHE A 30 -0.27 11.28 -19.35
N GLU A 31 -1.43 11.94 -19.41
CA GLU A 31 -2.59 11.63 -18.56
C GLU A 31 -3.63 10.85 -19.34
N TYR A 32 -4.10 9.77 -18.74
CA TYR A 32 -5.16 8.96 -19.29
C TYR A 32 -6.04 8.35 -18.19
N ASN A 33 -7.35 8.30 -18.43
CA ASN A 33 -8.30 7.66 -17.53
C ASN A 33 -8.68 6.29 -18.10
N PHE A 34 -8.12 5.26 -17.52
CA PHE A 34 -8.40 3.89 -17.91
C PHE A 34 -9.82 3.44 -17.56
N THR A 35 -10.42 2.66 -18.46
CA THR A 35 -11.57 1.82 -18.15
C THR A 35 -11.14 0.40 -17.76
N ASP A 36 -10.10 -0.12 -18.39
CA ASP A 36 -9.44 -1.39 -18.06
C ASP A 36 -7.93 -1.27 -18.32
N TRP A 37 -7.11 -1.50 -17.31
CA TRP A 37 -5.64 -1.37 -17.37
C TRP A 37 -4.95 -2.39 -18.30
N GLU A 38 -5.66 -3.42 -18.71
CA GLU A 38 -5.14 -4.49 -19.54
C GLU A 38 -5.82 -4.57 -20.90
N LYS A 39 -6.88 -3.77 -21.16
CA LYS A 39 -7.60 -3.75 -22.42
C LYS A 39 -8.10 -2.36 -22.76
N ASP A 40 -7.27 -1.56 -23.42
CA ASP A 40 -7.65 -0.22 -23.86
C ASP A 40 -6.84 0.15 -25.12
N GLU A 41 -7.41 -0.13 -26.31
CA GLU A 41 -6.76 0.15 -27.59
C GLU A 41 -6.48 1.65 -27.77
N ARG A 42 -7.40 2.50 -27.31
CA ARG A 42 -7.24 3.94 -27.41
C ARG A 42 -6.05 4.45 -26.58
N PHE A 43 -5.82 3.87 -25.42
CA PHE A 43 -4.63 4.19 -24.62
C PHE A 43 -3.37 3.86 -25.40
N CYS A 44 -3.30 2.67 -26.02
CA CYS A 44 -2.15 2.25 -26.81
C CYS A 44 -1.90 3.19 -28.00
N GLU A 45 -2.93 3.54 -28.77
CA GLU A 45 -2.83 4.48 -29.89
C GLU A 45 -2.31 5.85 -29.45
N MET A 46 -2.90 6.42 -28.38
CA MET A 46 -2.52 7.75 -27.88
C MET A 46 -1.11 7.76 -27.29
N LEU A 47 -0.69 6.70 -26.60
CA LEU A 47 0.68 6.59 -26.08
C LEU A 47 1.68 6.42 -27.21
N ASP A 48 1.36 5.61 -28.22
CA ASP A 48 2.17 5.40 -29.40
C ASP A 48 2.38 6.71 -30.20
N ASP A 49 1.31 7.47 -30.43
CA ASP A 49 1.36 8.79 -31.08
C ASP A 49 2.23 9.77 -30.26
N LYS A 50 2.08 9.79 -28.92
CA LYS A 50 2.87 10.65 -28.05
C LYS A 50 4.36 10.31 -28.11
N LEU A 51 4.71 9.02 -28.12
CA LEU A 51 6.08 8.56 -28.25
C LEU A 51 6.65 8.81 -29.66
N GLY A 52 5.80 8.76 -30.71
CA GLY A 52 6.18 9.06 -32.10
C GLY A 52 6.50 10.54 -32.35
N THR A 53 5.93 11.46 -31.57
CA THR A 53 6.10 12.91 -31.73
C THR A 53 7.15 13.52 -30.79
N GLY A 54 7.54 12.79 -29.73
CA GLY A 54 8.53 13.22 -28.75
C GLY A 54 9.83 12.42 -28.82
N VAL A 55 10.88 12.97 -28.23
CA VAL A 55 12.15 12.24 -28.01
C VAL A 55 12.27 12.03 -26.50
N TYR A 56 12.12 10.78 -26.08
CA TYR A 56 12.21 10.36 -24.69
C TYR A 56 13.26 9.28 -24.52
N ASP A 57 14.05 9.38 -23.45
CA ASP A 57 15.04 8.37 -23.10
C ASP A 57 14.35 7.12 -22.50
N PHE A 58 13.23 7.32 -21.78
CA PHE A 58 12.40 6.25 -21.24
C PHE A 58 10.99 6.74 -20.87
N VAL A 59 10.10 5.77 -20.62
CA VAL A 59 8.75 6.00 -20.06
C VAL A 59 8.76 5.60 -18.58
N PHE A 60 8.07 6.36 -17.74
CA PHE A 60 7.96 6.07 -16.30
C PHE A 60 6.51 6.04 -15.84
N SER A 61 6.16 5.09 -14.98
CA SER A 61 4.86 5.07 -14.29
C SER A 61 4.99 4.62 -12.83
N VAL A 62 4.01 5.03 -12.02
CA VAL A 62 3.73 4.40 -10.73
C VAL A 62 2.83 3.21 -10.98
N ASN A 63 3.18 2.06 -10.45
CA ASN A 63 2.70 0.73 -10.77
C ASN A 63 2.98 0.30 -12.22
N PHE A 64 3.05 -1.00 -12.41
CA PHE A 64 3.27 -1.59 -13.73
C PHE A 64 1.98 -1.57 -14.54
N MET A 65 2.08 -1.09 -15.76
CA MET A 65 0.99 -1.01 -16.74
C MET A 65 1.28 -1.93 -17.92
N PRO A 66 0.58 -3.08 -18.08
CA PRO A 66 0.82 -4.02 -19.16
C PRO A 66 0.77 -3.39 -20.56
N LEU A 67 -0.22 -2.50 -20.79
CA LEU A 67 -0.37 -1.81 -22.09
C LEU A 67 0.78 -0.84 -22.37
N ALA A 68 1.27 -0.12 -21.36
CA ALA A 68 2.44 0.76 -21.52
C ALA A 68 3.70 -0.05 -21.86
N SER A 69 3.89 -1.19 -21.19
CA SER A 69 4.99 -2.12 -21.51
C SER A 69 4.93 -2.62 -22.94
N ALA A 70 3.75 -2.99 -23.45
CA ALA A 70 3.58 -3.44 -24.83
C ALA A 70 3.96 -2.34 -25.85
N VAL A 71 3.45 -1.13 -25.69
CA VAL A 71 3.76 0.00 -26.57
C VAL A 71 5.25 0.36 -26.50
N CYS A 72 5.86 0.34 -25.30
CA CYS A 72 7.29 0.62 -25.14
C CYS A 72 8.16 -0.47 -25.79
N MET A 73 7.74 -1.73 -25.74
CA MET A 73 8.43 -2.84 -26.40
C MET A 73 8.42 -2.68 -27.93
N ASP A 74 7.28 -2.34 -28.53
CA ASP A 74 7.14 -2.08 -29.96
C ASP A 74 8.01 -0.91 -30.44
N ARG A 75 8.13 0.13 -29.60
CA ARG A 75 8.94 1.32 -29.85
C ARG A 75 10.41 1.18 -29.48
N GLN A 76 10.80 0.08 -28.83
CA GLN A 76 12.17 -0.15 -28.33
C GLN A 76 12.62 0.96 -27.36
N ILE A 77 11.71 1.47 -26.54
CA ILE A 77 11.95 2.47 -25.48
C ILE A 77 11.92 1.76 -24.13
N LYS A 78 12.84 2.10 -23.23
CA LYS A 78 12.85 1.58 -21.86
C LYS A 78 11.61 2.03 -21.09
N TYR A 79 11.05 1.13 -20.30
CA TYR A 79 9.90 1.38 -19.44
C TYR A 79 10.24 1.09 -17.98
N TYR A 80 10.25 2.13 -17.18
CA TYR A 80 10.48 2.09 -15.73
C TYR A 80 9.16 2.13 -15.00
N SER A 81 8.90 1.17 -14.12
CA SER A 81 7.70 1.16 -13.29
C SER A 81 8.07 1.00 -11.81
N TRP A 82 7.54 1.87 -10.95
CA TRP A 82 7.72 1.80 -9.51
C TRP A 82 6.43 1.29 -8.86
N VAL A 83 6.44 0.01 -8.48
CA VAL A 83 5.28 -0.70 -7.96
C VAL A 83 5.15 -0.44 -6.46
N TYR A 84 4.02 0.11 -6.03
CA TYR A 84 3.70 0.33 -4.62
C TYR A 84 2.54 -0.55 -4.11
N ASP A 85 1.89 -1.30 -4.98
CA ASP A 85 0.88 -2.29 -4.61
C ASP A 85 1.51 -3.66 -4.33
N SER A 86 1.05 -4.34 -3.29
CA SER A 86 1.43 -5.71 -2.97
C SER A 86 0.16 -6.51 -2.64
N PRO A 87 -0.12 -7.58 -3.40
CA PRO A 87 0.55 -8.00 -4.64
C PRO A 87 0.26 -7.08 -5.82
N LEU A 88 1.03 -7.22 -6.89
CA LEU A 88 0.75 -6.51 -8.15
C LEU A 88 -0.59 -6.98 -8.75
N HIS A 89 -1.52 -6.07 -8.97
CA HIS A 89 -2.88 -6.35 -9.43
C HIS A 89 -3.01 -6.33 -10.97
N ILE A 90 -2.45 -7.34 -11.63
CA ILE A 90 -2.62 -7.59 -13.07
C ILE A 90 -3.01 -9.04 -13.31
N ARG A 91 -3.84 -9.29 -14.33
CA ARG A 91 -4.34 -10.64 -14.67
C ARG A 91 -3.30 -11.46 -15.43
N ASP A 92 -2.67 -10.85 -16.45
CA ASP A 92 -1.63 -11.47 -17.26
C ASP A 92 -0.24 -10.96 -16.85
N LEU A 93 0.63 -11.88 -16.46
CA LEU A 93 2.02 -11.57 -16.06
C LEU A 93 2.98 -11.55 -17.27
N THR A 94 2.55 -12.03 -18.45
CA THR A 94 3.41 -12.11 -19.63
C THR A 94 4.07 -10.79 -20.00
N PRO A 95 3.39 -9.62 -19.97
CA PRO A 95 4.01 -8.34 -20.29
C PRO A 95 5.16 -7.93 -19.37
N LEU A 96 5.24 -8.49 -18.13
CA LEU A 96 6.38 -8.23 -17.24
C LEU A 96 7.71 -8.74 -17.79
N LEU A 97 7.67 -9.73 -18.67
CA LEU A 97 8.86 -10.36 -19.28
C LEU A 97 9.41 -9.58 -20.48
N ASN A 98 8.78 -8.47 -20.88
CA ASN A 98 9.28 -7.66 -22.00
C ASN A 98 10.65 -7.05 -21.67
N ASP A 99 11.60 -7.15 -22.59
CA ASP A 99 13.00 -6.69 -22.43
C ASP A 99 13.15 -5.18 -22.22
N CYS A 100 12.10 -4.40 -22.53
CA CYS A 100 12.09 -2.96 -22.30
C CYS A 100 11.88 -2.59 -20.83
N ASN A 101 11.39 -3.51 -19.97
CA ASN A 101 10.99 -3.23 -18.62
C ASN A 101 12.16 -3.11 -17.65
N GLU A 102 12.04 -2.15 -16.72
CA GLU A 102 12.79 -2.02 -15.47
C GLU A 102 11.74 -1.89 -14.35
N VAL A 103 11.46 -2.97 -13.59
CA VAL A 103 10.35 -3.01 -12.63
C VAL A 103 10.87 -2.94 -11.21
N PHE A 104 10.54 -1.88 -10.49
CA PHE A 104 10.99 -1.62 -9.13
C PHE A 104 9.88 -1.95 -8.14
N PHE A 105 10.11 -2.91 -7.27
CA PHE A 105 9.20 -3.33 -6.21
C PHE A 105 9.67 -2.80 -4.86
N PHE A 106 8.74 -2.31 -4.04
CA PHE A 106 9.07 -1.82 -2.72
C PHE A 106 9.28 -2.92 -1.68
N ASP A 107 8.81 -4.13 -1.96
CA ASP A 107 8.91 -5.32 -1.13
C ASP A 107 10.01 -6.22 -1.70
N ARG A 108 11.07 -6.48 -0.93
CA ARG A 108 12.24 -7.26 -1.34
C ARG A 108 11.88 -8.70 -1.69
N GLN A 109 11.00 -9.32 -0.91
CA GLN A 109 10.54 -10.68 -1.16
C GLN A 109 9.78 -10.74 -2.51
N GLN A 110 8.90 -9.79 -2.75
CA GLN A 110 8.18 -9.70 -4.02
C GLN A 110 9.15 -9.47 -5.20
N ALA A 111 10.13 -8.57 -5.05
CA ALA A 111 11.14 -8.36 -6.08
C ALA A 111 11.90 -9.66 -6.41
N ALA A 112 12.29 -10.42 -5.37
CA ALA A 112 12.98 -11.70 -5.55
C ALA A 112 12.10 -12.76 -6.23
N GLU A 113 10.82 -12.85 -5.89
CA GLU A 113 9.86 -13.76 -6.53
C GLU A 113 9.70 -13.47 -8.03
N TYR A 114 9.55 -12.20 -8.41
CA TYR A 114 9.43 -11.81 -9.82
C TYR A 114 10.75 -11.98 -10.58
N ALA A 115 11.89 -11.68 -9.95
CA ALA A 115 13.20 -11.93 -10.55
C ALA A 115 13.44 -13.43 -10.81
N ALA A 116 13.04 -14.30 -9.87
CA ALA A 116 13.11 -15.76 -10.07
C ALA A 116 12.18 -16.25 -11.19
N ALA A 117 11.11 -15.52 -11.50
CA ALA A 117 10.22 -15.78 -12.64
C ALA A 117 10.73 -15.19 -13.97
N GLY A 118 11.91 -14.56 -14.00
CA GLY A 118 12.55 -14.01 -15.20
C GLY A 118 12.22 -12.54 -15.49
N VAL A 119 11.53 -11.85 -14.59
CA VAL A 119 11.26 -10.41 -14.71
C VAL A 119 12.53 -9.63 -14.38
N ASN A 120 12.81 -8.56 -15.12
CA ASN A 120 13.85 -7.59 -14.76
C ASN A 120 13.38 -6.74 -13.56
N ALA A 121 13.38 -7.38 -12.39
CA ALA A 121 12.83 -6.87 -11.15
C ALA A 121 13.94 -6.38 -10.22
N HIS A 122 13.72 -5.20 -9.65
CA HIS A 122 14.63 -4.53 -8.72
C HIS A 122 13.90 -4.26 -7.40
N HIS A 123 14.62 -4.30 -6.29
CA HIS A 123 14.11 -3.81 -5.01
C HIS A 123 14.39 -2.32 -4.88
N LEU A 124 13.35 -1.53 -4.59
CA LEU A 124 13.48 -0.10 -4.30
C LEU A 124 12.40 0.31 -3.28
N PRO A 125 12.75 0.57 -2.02
CA PRO A 125 11.81 1.02 -1.00
C PRO A 125 11.03 2.26 -1.44
N LEU A 126 9.82 2.44 -0.90
CA LEU A 126 9.02 3.63 -1.15
C LEU A 126 9.66 4.88 -0.52
N ALA A 127 9.08 6.04 -0.81
CA ALA A 127 9.47 7.33 -0.30
C ALA A 127 8.28 8.11 0.24
N ALA A 128 8.54 9.12 1.05
CA ALA A 128 7.56 10.11 1.46
C ALA A 128 8.12 11.53 1.34
N SER A 129 7.26 12.50 1.13
CA SER A 129 7.64 13.92 1.06
C SER A 129 7.17 14.67 2.29
N ALA A 130 8.11 14.96 3.18
CA ALA A 130 7.85 15.74 4.36
C ALA A 130 7.40 17.18 4.01
N SER A 131 7.99 17.78 2.97
CA SER A 131 7.65 19.12 2.49
C SER A 131 6.19 19.22 2.02
N VAL A 132 5.70 18.20 1.31
CA VAL A 132 4.30 18.14 0.85
C VAL A 132 3.33 18.10 2.02
N PHE A 133 3.64 17.35 3.06
CA PHE A 133 2.78 17.20 4.24
C PHE A 133 2.85 18.42 5.17
N ASP A 134 3.99 19.09 5.26
CA ASP A 134 4.14 20.32 6.05
C ASP A 134 3.22 21.44 5.59
N GLU A 135 2.92 21.52 4.30
CA GLU A 135 1.97 22.51 3.80
C GLU A 135 0.59 22.35 4.43
N ALA A 136 0.09 21.10 4.52
CA ALA A 136 -1.19 20.84 5.18
C ALA A 136 -1.12 21.09 6.70
N ILE A 137 -0.04 20.64 7.36
CA ILE A 137 0.16 20.79 8.81
C ILE A 137 0.24 22.27 9.20
N ASN A 138 0.88 23.09 8.38
CA ASN A 138 1.07 24.54 8.62
C ASN A 138 -0.07 25.39 8.03
N GLY A 139 -1.10 24.79 7.45
CA GLY A 139 -2.24 25.49 6.87
C GLY A 139 -1.93 26.24 5.57
N VAL A 140 -0.89 25.84 4.84
CA VAL A 140 -0.54 26.36 3.52
C VAL A 140 -1.27 25.53 2.47
N ARG A 141 -1.91 26.18 1.49
CA ARG A 141 -2.69 25.49 0.43
C ARG A 141 -1.82 25.24 -0.80
N ARG A 142 -1.79 24.01 -1.30
CA ARG A 142 -1.47 23.71 -2.71
C ARG A 142 -2.76 23.70 -3.51
N ASP A 143 -2.84 24.62 -4.49
CA ASP A 143 -3.89 24.76 -5.51
C ASP A 143 -5.35 25.10 -5.11
N ASN A 144 -5.91 26.01 -5.90
CA ASN A 144 -7.27 26.53 -5.85
C ASN A 144 -8.39 25.49 -6.14
N ALA A 145 -8.06 24.19 -6.25
CA ALA A 145 -9.01 23.17 -6.71
C ALA A 145 -9.88 22.57 -5.61
N LEU A 146 -9.49 22.66 -4.34
CA LEU A 146 -10.29 22.16 -3.21
C LEU A 146 -10.45 23.29 -2.19
N LYS A 147 -11.66 23.81 -2.07
CA LYS A 147 -12.07 24.74 -1.00
C LYS A 147 -12.13 23.97 0.32
N TYR A 148 -10.99 23.79 0.96
CA TYR A 148 -10.93 23.30 2.33
C TYR A 148 -10.48 24.42 3.24
N ASP A 149 -11.33 24.82 4.18
CA ASP A 149 -11.01 25.78 5.24
C ASP A 149 -10.19 25.04 6.32
N ALA A 150 -8.89 24.95 6.15
CA ALA A 150 -7.98 24.52 7.20
C ALA A 150 -7.88 25.63 8.26
N ALA A 151 -8.88 25.73 9.12
CA ALA A 151 -8.82 26.61 10.28
C ALA A 151 -7.86 26.01 11.32
N LYS A 152 -7.18 26.87 12.10
CA LYS A 152 -6.37 26.49 13.28
C LYS A 152 -7.10 25.62 14.32
N GLY A 153 -8.41 25.34 14.13
CA GLY A 153 -9.23 24.44 14.95
C GLY A 153 -9.17 22.94 14.54
N ASP A 154 -8.59 22.61 13.40
CA ASP A 154 -8.64 21.23 12.89
C ASP A 154 -7.69 20.28 13.64
N ALA A 155 -6.57 20.74 14.17
CA ALA A 155 -5.67 19.91 14.98
C ALA A 155 -6.36 19.36 16.25
N GLU A 156 -7.21 20.16 16.92
CA GLU A 156 -7.96 19.71 18.11
C GLU A 156 -9.07 18.71 17.71
N ARG A 157 -9.72 18.92 16.55
CA ARG A 157 -10.73 18.01 16.01
C ARG A 157 -10.17 16.62 15.74
N TYR A 158 -8.92 16.53 15.27
CA TYR A 158 -8.27 15.25 14.90
C TYR A 158 -7.48 14.62 16.06
N ARG A 159 -7.48 15.25 17.23
CA ARG A 159 -6.80 14.71 18.40
C ARG A 159 -7.38 13.35 18.80
N ALA A 160 -6.49 12.38 19.06
CA ALA A 160 -6.83 11.04 19.50
C ALA A 160 -5.67 10.43 20.30
N ASP A 161 -5.97 9.48 21.17
CA ASP A 161 -4.93 8.66 21.79
C ASP A 161 -4.35 7.71 20.76
N VAL A 162 -5.22 7.04 19.98
CA VAL A 162 -4.81 6.09 18.93
C VAL A 162 -5.60 6.35 17.66
N SER A 163 -4.93 6.45 16.53
CA SER A 163 -5.58 6.51 15.21
C SER A 163 -5.17 5.33 14.33
N LEU A 164 -6.11 4.83 13.54
CA LEU A 164 -5.87 3.92 12.41
C LEU A 164 -6.42 4.56 11.13
N VAL A 165 -5.55 4.82 10.16
CA VAL A 165 -5.92 5.38 8.87
C VAL A 165 -5.73 4.31 7.79
N GLY A 166 -6.82 3.87 7.16
CA GLY A 166 -6.77 2.92 6.05
C GLY A 166 -8.00 2.02 5.94
N GLN A 167 -7.99 1.18 4.92
CA GLN A 167 -9.06 0.21 4.64
C GLN A 167 -9.12 -0.88 5.70
N LEU A 168 -10.32 -1.42 5.98
CA LEU A 168 -10.44 -2.62 6.81
C LEU A 168 -10.21 -3.91 6.03
N TYR A 169 -10.04 -3.82 4.70
CA TYR A 169 -9.86 -4.98 3.80
C TYR A 169 -11.00 -6.00 3.90
N ALA A 170 -12.24 -5.53 4.01
CA ALA A 170 -13.41 -6.40 3.94
C ALA A 170 -13.44 -7.16 2.60
N THR A 171 -13.70 -8.45 2.66
CA THR A 171 -13.76 -9.35 1.50
C THR A 171 -15.07 -10.10 1.45
N ASP A 172 -15.35 -10.70 0.31
CA ASP A 172 -16.47 -11.63 0.14
C ASP A 172 -16.15 -13.06 0.64
N TYR A 173 -15.16 -13.21 1.55
CA TYR A 173 -14.69 -14.49 2.08
C TYR A 173 -15.86 -15.39 2.53
N THR A 174 -16.80 -14.83 3.29
CA THR A 174 -17.97 -15.58 3.76
C THR A 174 -18.83 -16.10 2.60
N ALA A 175 -19.03 -15.28 1.55
CA ALA A 175 -19.81 -15.69 0.38
C ALA A 175 -19.12 -16.83 -0.37
N TYR A 176 -17.82 -16.70 -0.67
CA TYR A 176 -17.04 -17.75 -1.34
C TYR A 176 -16.94 -19.03 -0.53
N THR A 177 -16.75 -18.93 0.78
CA THR A 177 -16.63 -20.12 1.63
C THR A 177 -17.98 -20.76 1.97
N SER A 178 -19.11 -20.06 1.81
CA SER A 178 -20.43 -20.58 2.13
C SER A 178 -20.79 -21.85 1.37
N VAL A 179 -20.28 -22.01 0.16
CA VAL A 179 -20.55 -23.13 -0.75
C VAL A 179 -19.55 -24.28 -0.66
N LEU A 180 -18.48 -24.11 0.11
CA LEU A 180 -17.44 -25.12 0.26
C LEU A 180 -17.84 -26.22 1.26
N GLU A 181 -17.27 -27.40 1.06
CA GLU A 181 -17.37 -28.50 2.01
C GLU A 181 -16.75 -28.15 3.37
N PRO A 182 -17.26 -28.71 4.49
CA PRO A 182 -16.77 -28.36 5.83
C PRO A 182 -15.25 -28.52 6.01
N TYR A 183 -14.65 -29.55 5.38
CA TYR A 183 -13.21 -29.77 5.41
C TYR A 183 -12.44 -28.61 4.77
N LEU A 184 -12.84 -28.16 3.57
CA LEU A 184 -12.19 -27.05 2.87
C LEU A 184 -12.31 -25.74 3.65
N LYS A 185 -13.50 -25.49 4.22
CA LYS A 185 -13.72 -24.37 5.14
C LYS A 185 -12.76 -24.40 6.33
N GLY A 186 -12.69 -25.54 7.02
CA GLY A 186 -11.80 -25.72 8.17
C GLY A 186 -10.33 -25.54 7.80
N TYR A 187 -9.93 -25.96 6.61
CA TYR A 187 -8.57 -25.79 6.12
C TYR A 187 -8.23 -24.30 5.91
N LEU A 188 -9.12 -23.55 5.25
CA LEU A 188 -8.93 -22.09 5.06
C LEU A 188 -8.89 -21.33 6.39
N GLU A 189 -9.79 -21.66 7.34
CA GLU A 189 -9.77 -21.09 8.69
C GLU A 189 -8.46 -21.45 9.42
N GLY A 190 -7.90 -22.64 9.19
CA GLY A 190 -6.59 -23.04 9.70
C GLY A 190 -5.45 -22.18 9.14
N ILE A 191 -5.47 -21.88 7.84
CA ILE A 191 -4.50 -20.95 7.21
C ILE A 191 -4.60 -19.56 7.85
N ILE A 192 -5.82 -19.02 7.96
CA ILE A 192 -6.07 -17.70 8.55
C ILE A 192 -5.56 -17.67 10.00
N ALA A 193 -5.89 -18.69 10.80
CA ALA A 193 -5.48 -18.78 12.19
C ALA A 193 -3.96 -18.91 12.36
N ALA A 194 -3.28 -19.61 11.46
CA ALA A 194 -1.84 -19.74 11.47
C ALA A 194 -1.16 -18.40 11.08
N GLN A 195 -1.60 -17.79 9.96
CA GLN A 195 -1.01 -16.53 9.49
C GLN A 195 -1.24 -15.39 10.47
N SER A 196 -2.38 -15.32 11.16
CA SER A 196 -2.65 -14.24 12.14
C SER A 196 -1.72 -14.24 13.36
N LYS A 197 -1.02 -15.35 13.62
CA LYS A 197 -0.02 -15.46 14.71
C LYS A 197 1.41 -15.16 14.27
N LEU A 198 1.62 -14.93 12.97
CA LEU A 198 2.96 -14.75 12.41
C LEU A 198 3.15 -13.34 11.89
N TYR A 199 4.25 -12.75 12.31
CA TYR A 199 4.76 -11.48 11.84
C TYR A 199 6.14 -11.71 11.19
N GLY A 200 6.39 -11.08 10.04
CA GLY A 200 7.64 -11.25 9.28
C GLY A 200 7.76 -12.58 8.50
N ALA A 201 6.66 -13.34 8.38
CA ALA A 201 6.60 -14.54 7.55
C ALA A 201 5.24 -14.65 6.85
N TYR A 202 5.24 -15.13 5.61
CA TYR A 202 4.06 -15.27 4.77
C TYR A 202 3.81 -16.74 4.42
N LEU A 203 2.91 -17.41 5.17
CA LEU A 203 2.61 -18.84 5.00
C LEU A 203 1.52 -19.12 3.96
N ILE A 204 0.73 -18.13 3.60
CA ILE A 204 -0.47 -18.34 2.77
C ILE A 204 -0.09 -18.99 1.44
N SER A 205 0.98 -18.52 0.77
CA SER A 205 1.39 -19.04 -0.53
C SER A 205 1.80 -20.52 -0.51
N ASP A 206 2.42 -20.95 0.60
CA ASP A 206 2.85 -22.35 0.78
C ASP A 206 1.68 -23.30 1.09
N LEU A 207 0.65 -22.76 1.76
CA LEU A 207 -0.51 -23.53 2.19
C LEU A 207 -1.64 -23.54 1.14
N VAL A 208 -1.68 -22.58 0.22
CA VAL A 208 -2.60 -22.57 -0.92
C VAL A 208 -2.07 -23.46 -2.04
N ARG A 209 -2.26 -24.77 -1.87
CA ARG A 209 -1.78 -25.78 -2.81
C ARG A 209 -2.76 -26.00 -3.97
N ALA A 210 -2.23 -26.56 -5.05
CA ALA A 210 -3.02 -26.83 -6.27
C ALA A 210 -4.19 -27.78 -6.03
N ASP A 211 -4.02 -28.81 -5.18
CA ASP A 211 -5.07 -29.77 -4.82
C ASP A 211 -6.23 -29.13 -4.04
N LEU A 212 -5.91 -28.19 -3.11
CA LEU A 212 -6.90 -27.39 -2.41
C LEU A 212 -7.71 -26.54 -3.39
N LEU A 213 -7.01 -25.82 -4.27
CA LEU A 213 -7.63 -24.93 -5.23
C LEU A 213 -8.55 -25.66 -6.22
N GLU A 214 -8.14 -26.83 -6.70
CA GLU A 214 -8.98 -27.67 -7.57
C GLU A 214 -10.22 -28.18 -6.84
N ALA A 215 -10.08 -28.66 -5.59
CA ALA A 215 -11.22 -29.10 -4.78
C ALA A 215 -12.25 -27.96 -4.55
N MET A 216 -11.76 -26.72 -4.30
CA MET A 216 -12.63 -25.54 -4.19
C MET A 216 -13.33 -25.24 -5.51
N ASN A 217 -12.61 -25.28 -6.63
CA ASN A 217 -13.17 -25.02 -7.95
C ASN A 217 -14.23 -26.05 -8.38
N ILE A 218 -14.11 -27.30 -7.96
CA ILE A 218 -15.17 -28.30 -8.13
C ILE A 218 -16.44 -27.88 -7.38
N CYS A 219 -16.33 -27.44 -6.12
CA CYS A 219 -17.46 -26.92 -5.37
C CYS A 219 -18.13 -25.71 -6.05
N TYR A 220 -17.32 -24.77 -6.55
CA TYR A 220 -17.81 -23.58 -7.25
C TYR A 220 -18.54 -23.95 -8.54
N ALA A 221 -17.95 -24.83 -9.37
CA ALA A 221 -18.55 -25.27 -10.62
C ALA A 221 -19.93 -25.91 -10.39
N ASP A 222 -20.15 -26.65 -9.30
CA ASP A 222 -21.42 -27.25 -8.97
C ASP A 222 -22.44 -26.21 -8.49
N LYS A 223 -22.05 -25.27 -7.64
CA LYS A 223 -22.97 -24.29 -7.01
C LYS A 223 -23.29 -23.10 -7.89
N PHE A 224 -22.36 -22.65 -8.72
CA PHE A 224 -22.52 -21.45 -9.55
C PHE A 224 -23.01 -21.74 -10.98
N LYS A 225 -23.23 -22.99 -11.34
CA LYS A 225 -23.73 -23.41 -12.67
C LYS A 225 -24.96 -22.65 -13.19
N ASN A 226 -25.81 -22.13 -12.31
CA ASN A 226 -27.06 -21.46 -12.64
C ASN A 226 -27.09 -19.99 -12.27
N VAL A 227 -25.96 -19.40 -11.90
CA VAL A 227 -25.86 -17.97 -11.58
C VAL A 227 -25.46 -17.22 -12.85
N ASN A 228 -26.31 -16.33 -13.36
CA ASN A 228 -26.05 -15.56 -14.56
C ASN A 228 -24.69 -14.87 -14.49
N GLY A 229 -23.80 -15.18 -15.46
CA GLY A 229 -22.45 -14.62 -15.57
C GLY A 229 -21.35 -15.36 -14.78
N MET A 230 -21.67 -16.41 -14.03
CA MET A 230 -20.70 -17.20 -13.26
C MET A 230 -20.53 -18.65 -13.76
N GLN A 231 -21.00 -18.98 -14.97
CA GLN A 231 -20.98 -20.36 -15.47
C GLN A 231 -19.59 -21.00 -15.53
N ASP A 232 -18.53 -20.16 -15.67
CA ASP A 232 -17.14 -20.59 -15.76
C ASP A 232 -16.27 -20.00 -14.63
N PHE A 233 -16.86 -19.62 -13.50
CA PHE A 233 -16.09 -19.05 -12.40
C PHE A 233 -15.06 -20.06 -11.86
N ARG A 234 -13.80 -19.67 -11.88
CA ARG A 234 -12.70 -20.38 -11.23
C ARG A 234 -11.91 -19.42 -10.37
N MET A 235 -11.69 -19.79 -9.12
CA MET A 235 -10.78 -19.10 -8.22
C MET A 235 -9.34 -19.41 -8.64
N GLY A 236 -8.53 -18.39 -8.90
CA GLY A 236 -7.11 -18.52 -9.13
C GLY A 236 -6.32 -18.56 -7.82
N LYS A 237 -5.06 -19.01 -7.88
CA LYS A 237 -4.19 -19.09 -6.71
C LYS A 237 -3.96 -17.70 -6.11
N ARG A 238 -3.60 -16.71 -6.93
CA ARG A 238 -3.31 -15.33 -6.50
C ARG A 238 -4.52 -14.63 -5.90
N GLU A 239 -5.70 -14.83 -6.47
CA GLU A 239 -6.96 -14.29 -5.96
C GLU A 239 -7.29 -14.87 -4.59
N LEU A 240 -7.10 -16.19 -4.39
CA LEU A 240 -7.30 -16.84 -3.11
C LEU A 240 -6.29 -16.37 -2.06
N GLU A 241 -5.03 -16.30 -2.41
CA GLU A 241 -3.97 -15.79 -1.52
C GLU A 241 -4.25 -14.36 -1.07
N TYR A 242 -4.62 -13.48 -2.00
CA TYR A 242 -4.97 -12.10 -1.69
C TYR A 242 -6.22 -11.99 -0.81
N MET A 243 -7.26 -12.76 -1.11
CA MET A 243 -8.47 -12.80 -0.29
C MET A 243 -8.16 -13.26 1.15
N LEU A 244 -7.33 -14.29 1.32
CA LEU A 244 -6.91 -14.76 2.65
C LEU A 244 -6.05 -13.72 3.37
N ALA A 245 -5.11 -13.07 2.69
CA ALA A 245 -4.29 -12.00 3.28
C ALA A 245 -5.15 -10.81 3.74
N CYS A 246 -6.13 -10.41 2.93
CA CYS A 246 -7.12 -9.40 3.31
C CYS A 246 -7.95 -9.82 4.52
N GLU A 247 -8.44 -11.07 4.54
CA GLU A 247 -9.26 -11.58 5.64
C GLU A 247 -8.47 -11.63 6.97
N VAL A 248 -7.22 -12.09 6.95
CA VAL A 248 -6.32 -12.04 8.13
C VAL A 248 -6.16 -10.60 8.62
N THR A 249 -5.87 -9.67 7.70
CA THR A 249 -5.68 -8.26 8.04
C THR A 249 -6.96 -7.62 8.57
N ASN A 250 -8.13 -7.96 7.98
CA ASN A 250 -9.43 -7.48 8.44
C ASN A 250 -9.70 -7.92 9.88
N ARG A 251 -9.51 -9.21 10.16
CA ARG A 251 -9.72 -9.77 11.52
C ARG A 251 -8.77 -9.13 12.53
N GLU A 252 -7.50 -8.97 12.18
CA GLU A 252 -6.51 -8.33 13.05
C GLU A 252 -6.86 -6.87 13.35
N ARG A 253 -7.19 -6.06 12.32
CA ARG A 253 -7.59 -4.66 12.49
C ARG A 253 -8.83 -4.52 13.38
N ARG A 254 -9.86 -5.32 13.15
CA ARG A 254 -11.07 -5.32 13.98
C ARG A 254 -10.80 -5.75 15.42
N MET A 255 -9.98 -6.78 15.63
CA MET A 255 -9.60 -7.25 16.95
C MET A 255 -8.84 -6.17 17.72
N VAL A 256 -7.82 -5.57 17.11
CA VAL A 256 -7.02 -4.49 17.71
C VAL A 256 -7.90 -3.29 18.07
N LEU A 257 -8.77 -2.83 17.15
CA LEU A 257 -9.69 -1.73 17.42
C LEU A 257 -10.67 -2.05 18.55
N SER A 258 -11.19 -3.29 18.60
CA SER A 258 -12.09 -3.75 19.68
C SER A 258 -11.41 -3.81 21.04
N LEU A 259 -10.11 -4.10 21.08
CA LEU A 259 -9.32 -4.11 22.33
C LEU A 259 -9.00 -2.69 22.83
N LEU A 260 -8.75 -1.76 21.92
CA LEU A 260 -8.30 -0.41 22.28
C LEU A 260 -9.45 0.55 22.56
N ALA A 261 -10.52 0.52 21.78
CA ALA A 261 -11.62 1.49 21.83
C ALA A 261 -12.31 1.61 23.20
N PRO A 262 -12.47 0.54 24.03
CA PRO A 262 -13.05 0.68 25.36
C PRO A 262 -12.15 1.41 26.38
N HIS A 263 -10.86 1.52 26.12
CA HIS A 263 -9.87 2.01 27.09
C HIS A 263 -9.20 3.32 26.69
N TYR A 264 -9.16 3.63 25.40
CA TYR A 264 -8.47 4.78 24.83
C TYR A 264 -9.33 5.49 23.79
N ASP A 265 -9.17 6.79 23.65
CA ASP A 265 -9.81 7.55 22.57
C ASP A 265 -9.23 7.09 21.20
N THR A 266 -9.90 6.09 20.63
CA THR A 266 -9.47 5.41 19.41
C THR A 266 -10.33 5.82 18.22
N VAL A 267 -9.68 6.20 17.11
CA VAL A 267 -10.35 6.67 15.88
C VAL A 267 -9.96 5.82 14.69
N LEU A 268 -10.97 5.36 13.95
CA LEU A 268 -10.80 4.75 12.64
C LEU A 268 -11.13 5.75 11.52
N TYR A 269 -10.16 6.05 10.66
CA TYR A 269 -10.36 6.80 9.42
C TYR A 269 -10.37 5.83 8.24
N SER A 270 -11.55 5.53 7.74
CA SER A 270 -11.77 4.55 6.68
C SER A 270 -13.06 4.85 5.92
N SER A 271 -13.11 4.51 4.63
CA SER A 271 -14.37 4.44 3.88
C SER A 271 -15.24 3.25 4.30
N ASN A 272 -14.67 2.25 5.00
CA ASN A 272 -15.38 1.10 5.54
C ASN A 272 -15.54 1.28 7.06
N PRO A 273 -16.69 1.74 7.57
CA PRO A 273 -16.90 1.92 9.00
C PRO A 273 -17.00 0.58 9.76
N ALA A 274 -16.74 0.63 11.05
CA ALA A 274 -16.85 -0.50 11.98
C ALA A 274 -17.78 -0.10 13.16
N TYR A 275 -19.03 0.18 12.86
CA TYR A 275 -20.03 0.64 13.84
C TYR A 275 -20.34 -0.40 14.92
N GLU A 276 -20.05 -1.69 14.68
CA GLU A 276 -20.20 -2.77 15.64
C GLU A 276 -19.17 -2.73 16.76
N ILE A 277 -18.07 -1.97 16.61
CA ILE A 277 -17.03 -1.84 17.64
C ILE A 277 -17.42 -0.74 18.62
N ASN A 278 -17.77 -1.15 19.84
CA ASN A 278 -18.20 -0.24 20.89
C ASN A 278 -17.05 0.70 21.36
N GLY A 279 -17.34 1.97 21.47
CA GLY A 279 -16.37 2.99 21.89
C GLY A 279 -15.45 3.50 20.77
N LEU A 280 -15.47 2.91 19.58
CA LEU A 280 -14.65 3.35 18.45
C LEU A 280 -15.24 4.60 17.78
N ARG A 281 -14.47 5.68 17.70
CA ARG A 281 -14.86 6.86 16.90
C ARG A 281 -14.67 6.58 15.41
N GLN A 282 -15.67 6.93 14.60
CA GLN A 282 -15.66 6.81 13.15
C GLN A 282 -15.25 8.15 12.54
N GLY A 283 -14.03 8.23 11.99
CA GLY A 283 -13.50 9.43 11.34
C GLY A 283 -13.92 9.57 9.85
N GLY A 284 -14.42 8.48 9.25
CA GLY A 284 -14.82 8.44 7.85
C GLY A 284 -13.65 8.49 6.86
N TYR A 285 -13.98 8.78 5.60
CA TYR A 285 -12.96 9.02 4.56
C TYR A 285 -12.24 10.35 4.81
N ILE A 286 -10.95 10.36 4.54
CA ILE A 286 -10.10 11.54 4.66
C ILE A 286 -9.29 11.76 3.37
N ASP A 287 -9.01 13.01 3.07
CA ASP A 287 -8.12 13.39 1.97
C ASP A 287 -6.66 13.19 2.36
N TYR A 288 -5.90 12.57 1.43
CA TYR A 288 -4.51 12.17 1.64
C TYR A 288 -3.57 13.36 1.86
N LEU A 289 -3.77 14.47 1.12
CA LEU A 289 -2.84 15.61 1.15
C LEU A 289 -3.20 16.64 2.22
N THR A 290 -4.48 16.80 2.53
CA THR A 290 -4.95 17.93 3.35
C THR A 290 -5.34 17.53 4.76
N GLN A 291 -5.90 16.33 4.98
CA GLN A 291 -6.41 15.90 6.28
C GLN A 291 -5.48 14.87 6.94
N MET A 292 -5.01 13.89 6.17
CA MET A 292 -4.16 12.81 6.70
C MET A 292 -2.92 13.32 7.45
N PRO A 293 -2.16 14.32 6.93
CA PRO A 293 -0.99 14.82 7.65
C PRO A 293 -1.32 15.44 9.00
N ILE A 294 -2.45 16.17 9.09
CA ILE A 294 -2.91 16.77 10.34
C ILE A 294 -3.30 15.69 11.34
N ILE A 295 -3.99 14.64 10.91
CA ILE A 295 -4.37 13.49 11.73
C ILE A 295 -3.12 12.82 12.32
N PHE A 296 -2.13 12.52 11.48
CA PHE A 296 -0.90 11.88 11.94
C PHE A 296 -0.11 12.74 12.93
N LYS A 297 -0.11 14.04 12.74
CA LYS A 297 0.54 14.99 13.66
C LYS A 297 -0.22 15.14 14.97
N SER A 298 -1.56 15.04 14.95
CA SER A 298 -2.43 15.32 16.11
C SER A 298 -2.70 14.07 16.95
N SER A 299 -2.58 12.88 16.40
CA SER A 299 -2.74 11.62 17.13
C SER A 299 -1.51 11.29 17.96
N ARG A 300 -1.72 10.81 19.19
CA ARG A 300 -0.59 10.43 20.07
C ARG A 300 0.12 9.17 19.55
N ILE A 301 -0.64 8.19 19.09
CA ILE A 301 -0.14 6.96 18.47
C ILE A 301 -0.87 6.76 17.13
N ASN A 302 -0.10 6.57 16.07
CA ASN A 302 -0.62 6.18 14.77
C ASN A 302 -0.32 4.70 14.57
N LEU A 303 -1.37 3.87 14.52
CA LEU A 303 -1.24 2.45 14.25
C LEU A 303 -1.09 2.19 12.75
N ASN A 304 -0.13 1.37 12.41
CA ASN A 304 -0.09 0.70 11.12
C ASN A 304 -0.20 -0.81 11.34
N ILE A 305 -1.20 -1.42 10.69
CA ILE A 305 -1.36 -2.87 10.60
C ILE A 305 -1.27 -3.20 9.13
N SER A 306 -0.10 -3.69 8.71
CA SER A 306 0.21 -3.95 7.30
C SER A 306 -0.72 -5.00 6.71
N LEU A 307 -1.09 -4.83 5.45
CA LEU A 307 -1.74 -5.90 4.70
C LEU A 307 -0.81 -7.12 4.67
N LYS A 308 -1.32 -8.30 5.01
CA LYS A 308 -0.48 -9.52 5.10
C LYS A 308 0.14 -9.95 3.77
N ALA A 309 -0.35 -9.44 2.64
CA ALA A 309 0.27 -9.64 1.33
C ALA A 309 1.60 -8.90 1.17
N ILE A 310 1.88 -7.88 1.99
CA ILE A 310 3.21 -7.24 2.08
C ILE A 310 4.08 -8.16 2.92
N GLN A 311 5.08 -8.78 2.28
CA GLN A 311 5.87 -9.85 2.89
C GLN A 311 7.03 -9.32 3.75
N SER A 312 7.83 -8.40 3.22
CA SER A 312 8.98 -7.81 3.92
C SER A 312 9.00 -6.28 3.88
N GLY A 313 8.36 -5.69 2.88
CA GLY A 313 8.47 -4.28 2.50
C GLY A 313 7.93 -3.29 3.53
N ILE A 314 8.39 -2.05 3.44
CA ILE A 314 7.92 -0.93 4.26
C ILE A 314 6.65 -0.36 3.63
N PRO A 315 5.46 -0.49 4.25
CA PRO A 315 4.25 0.11 3.71
C PRO A 315 4.36 1.65 3.62
N LEU A 316 3.82 2.23 2.55
CA LEU A 316 3.80 3.69 2.36
C LEU A 316 3.26 4.43 3.60
N ARG A 317 2.26 3.86 4.26
CA ARG A 317 1.64 4.42 5.47
C ARG A 317 2.62 4.66 6.61
N VAL A 318 3.60 3.77 6.80
CA VAL A 318 4.65 3.94 7.83
C VAL A 318 5.50 5.17 7.52
N LEU A 319 5.93 5.31 6.27
CA LEU A 319 6.71 6.47 5.80
C LEU A 319 5.90 7.77 5.89
N ASP A 320 4.60 7.75 5.52
CA ASP A 320 3.70 8.90 5.64
C ASP A 320 3.58 9.40 7.08
N ILE A 321 3.36 8.47 8.03
CA ILE A 321 3.24 8.83 9.46
C ILE A 321 4.53 9.49 9.94
N MET A 322 5.68 8.88 9.64
CA MET A 322 6.99 9.40 10.03
C MET A 322 7.28 10.75 9.36
N ALA A 323 6.96 10.90 8.08
CA ALA A 323 7.12 12.15 7.34
C ALA A 323 6.28 13.30 7.90
N CYS A 324 5.14 13.01 8.51
CA CYS A 324 4.32 14.00 9.23
C CYS A 324 4.86 14.31 10.65
N GLY A 325 5.92 13.65 11.10
CA GLY A 325 6.40 13.72 12.49
C GLY A 325 5.41 13.12 13.48
N GLY A 326 4.64 12.12 13.05
CA GLY A 326 3.77 11.30 13.88
C GLY A 326 4.53 10.13 14.50
N PHE A 327 4.11 9.70 15.70
CA PHE A 327 4.63 8.46 16.29
C PHE A 327 3.92 7.26 15.64
N VAL A 328 4.69 6.33 15.07
CA VAL A 328 4.19 5.12 14.44
C VAL A 328 4.42 3.89 15.32
N LEU A 329 3.34 3.12 15.55
CA LEU A 329 3.38 1.78 16.10
C LEU A 329 2.90 0.82 15.02
N THR A 330 3.77 -0.08 14.56
CA THR A 330 3.50 -0.96 13.42
C THR A 330 3.79 -2.43 13.76
N ASN A 331 3.14 -3.35 13.07
CA ASN A 331 3.55 -4.76 13.14
C ASN A 331 4.98 -4.94 12.60
N TYR A 332 5.64 -5.99 13.09
CA TYR A 332 6.97 -6.36 12.61
C TYR A 332 6.95 -6.61 11.09
N GLN A 333 7.92 -6.03 10.39
CA GLN A 333 8.33 -6.30 9.02
C GLN A 333 9.86 -6.28 8.96
N GLU A 334 10.45 -7.17 8.19
CA GLU A 334 11.89 -7.33 8.09
C GLU A 334 12.58 -6.03 7.65
N GLU A 335 12.08 -5.39 6.60
CA GLU A 335 12.67 -4.15 6.08
C GLU A 335 12.43 -2.95 7.00
N ILE A 336 11.36 -2.93 7.81
CA ILE A 336 11.19 -1.92 8.85
C ILE A 336 12.28 -2.08 9.91
N ALA A 337 12.54 -3.32 10.34
CA ALA A 337 13.60 -3.60 11.32
C ALA A 337 14.98 -3.19 10.82
N GLU A 338 15.25 -3.44 9.55
CA GLU A 338 16.55 -3.17 8.93
C GLU A 338 16.78 -1.67 8.67
N TYR A 339 15.78 -0.99 8.08
CA TYR A 339 15.97 0.37 7.57
C TYR A 339 15.51 1.47 8.52
N LEU A 340 14.48 1.23 9.36
CA LEU A 340 13.84 2.31 10.13
C LEU A 340 14.26 2.39 11.60
N ARG A 341 15.36 1.75 12.00
CA ARG A 341 15.89 1.83 13.37
C ARG A 341 14.81 1.63 14.43
N ALA A 342 14.25 0.42 14.48
CA ALA A 342 13.22 0.06 15.44
C ALA A 342 13.64 0.37 16.89
N GLY A 343 12.73 1.01 17.64
CA GLY A 343 12.99 1.51 19.00
C GLY A 343 13.58 2.92 19.07
N GLU A 344 14.17 3.46 17.99
CA GLU A 344 14.74 4.81 17.90
C GLU A 344 13.89 5.75 17.05
N ALA A 345 13.48 5.31 15.85
CA ALA A 345 12.74 6.12 14.88
C ALA A 345 11.31 5.62 14.60
N CYS A 346 11.01 4.36 14.96
CA CYS A 346 9.68 3.77 14.92
C CYS A 346 9.57 2.69 16.00
N VAL A 347 8.35 2.23 16.29
CA VAL A 347 8.12 1.11 17.21
C VAL A 347 7.38 0.00 16.50
N MET A 348 7.89 -1.24 16.63
CA MET A 348 7.23 -2.44 16.10
C MET A 348 6.66 -3.29 17.22
N TYR A 349 5.62 -4.08 16.88
CA TYR A 349 5.07 -5.13 17.74
C TYR A 349 5.06 -6.49 17.01
N GLU A 350 5.15 -7.57 17.80
CA GLU A 350 5.24 -8.94 17.31
C GLU A 350 4.06 -9.83 17.77
N SER A 351 3.14 -9.27 18.54
CA SER A 351 1.85 -9.88 18.92
C SER A 351 0.83 -8.82 19.28
N ILE A 352 -0.44 -9.20 19.37
CA ILE A 352 -1.51 -8.29 19.79
C ILE A 352 -1.33 -7.85 21.26
N GLU A 353 -0.85 -8.76 22.09
CA GLU A 353 -0.52 -8.46 23.50
C GLU A 353 0.60 -7.44 23.60
N ASP A 354 1.70 -7.65 22.86
CA ASP A 354 2.82 -6.72 22.77
C ASP A 354 2.38 -5.34 22.24
N MET A 355 1.51 -5.32 21.24
CA MET A 355 0.90 -4.08 20.74
C MET A 355 0.15 -3.33 21.84
N TYR A 356 -0.71 -4.03 22.60
CA TYR A 356 -1.50 -3.43 23.65
C TYR A 356 -0.63 -2.87 24.78
N GLU A 357 0.40 -3.61 25.20
CA GLU A 357 1.38 -3.15 26.21
C GLU A 357 2.13 -1.91 25.71
N LYS A 358 2.57 -1.89 24.45
CA LYS A 358 3.24 -0.74 23.84
C LYS A 358 2.33 0.48 23.73
N VAL A 359 1.06 0.32 23.38
CA VAL A 359 0.07 1.42 23.40
C VAL A 359 -0.03 2.01 24.80
N SER A 360 -0.24 1.17 25.81
CA SER A 360 -0.32 1.62 27.22
C SER A 360 0.96 2.36 27.65
N TYR A 361 2.11 1.79 27.35
CA TYR A 361 3.41 2.34 27.70
C TYR A 361 3.63 3.73 27.07
N TYR A 362 3.50 3.82 25.73
CA TYR A 362 3.79 5.06 25.02
C TYR A 362 2.74 6.15 25.22
N LEU A 363 1.51 5.82 25.63
CA LEU A 363 0.54 6.81 26.11
C LEU A 363 0.91 7.41 27.47
N ALA A 364 1.67 6.69 28.29
CA ALA A 364 2.18 7.19 29.56
C ALA A 364 3.55 7.90 29.46
N HIS A 365 4.28 7.76 28.33
CA HIS A 365 5.65 8.25 28.15
C HIS A 365 5.78 9.24 26.99
N ASP A 366 5.12 10.39 27.12
CA ASP A 366 5.03 11.42 26.07
C ASP A 366 6.39 11.89 25.56
N THR A 367 7.36 12.12 26.45
CA THR A 367 8.70 12.61 26.06
C THR A 367 9.41 11.61 25.13
N GLN A 368 9.39 10.33 25.48
CA GLN A 368 10.04 9.28 24.68
C GLN A 368 9.32 9.11 23.35
N ARG A 369 7.97 9.12 23.36
CA ARG A 369 7.16 9.03 22.14
C ARG A 369 7.47 10.17 21.18
N MET A 370 7.57 11.42 21.66
CA MET A 370 7.91 12.58 20.83
C MET A 370 9.33 12.52 20.31
N GLN A 371 10.29 12.00 21.07
CA GLN A 371 11.67 11.80 20.62
C GLN A 371 11.74 10.79 19.45
N ILE A 372 11.05 9.65 19.60
CA ILE A 372 10.98 8.63 18.53
C ILE A 372 10.35 9.22 17.27
N ALA A 373 9.26 9.96 17.40
CA ALA A 373 8.62 10.61 16.25
C ALA A 373 9.53 11.64 15.55
N ALA A 374 10.30 12.41 16.32
CA ALA A 374 11.27 13.37 15.77
C ALA A 374 12.41 12.63 15.02
N CYS A 375 13.00 11.60 15.62
CA CYS A 375 14.02 10.78 14.96
C CYS A 375 13.49 10.11 13.69
N GLY A 376 12.21 9.65 13.73
CA GLY A 376 11.54 9.10 12.57
C GLY A 376 11.42 10.10 11.42
N ARG A 377 11.03 11.34 11.72
CA ARG A 377 10.96 12.42 10.75
C ARG A 377 12.33 12.72 10.13
N GLU A 378 13.37 12.87 10.95
CA GLU A 378 14.74 13.14 10.48
C GLU A 378 15.25 12.01 9.57
N LEU A 379 14.92 10.74 9.87
CA LEU A 379 15.28 9.59 9.05
C LEU A 379 14.63 9.65 7.66
N ILE A 380 13.34 10.01 7.60
CA ILE A 380 12.63 10.15 6.32
C ILE A 380 13.24 11.27 5.47
N GLU A 381 13.49 12.44 6.05
CA GLU A 381 14.07 13.59 5.35
C GLU A 381 15.48 13.35 4.82
N ARG A 382 16.23 12.43 5.45
CA ARG A 382 17.58 12.10 5.03
C ARG A 382 17.64 10.97 4.02
N ASP A 383 16.90 9.86 4.26
CA ASP A 383 17.13 8.58 3.58
C ASP A 383 15.95 8.10 2.73
N PHE A 384 14.72 8.62 2.94
CA PHE A 384 13.51 8.13 2.28
C PHE A 384 12.78 9.19 1.46
N THR A 385 13.56 10.08 0.82
CA THR A 385 13.02 11.10 -0.07
C THR A 385 12.78 10.56 -1.49
N PHE A 386 11.85 11.16 -2.23
CA PHE A 386 11.65 10.82 -3.64
C PHE A 386 12.89 11.10 -4.47
N GLU A 387 13.66 12.15 -4.16
CA GLU A 387 14.91 12.46 -4.83
C GLU A 387 15.95 11.35 -4.67
N SER A 388 16.11 10.80 -3.46
CA SER A 388 17.05 9.70 -3.21
C SER A 388 16.66 8.45 -3.99
N ARG A 389 15.38 8.10 -4.03
CA ARG A 389 14.89 6.92 -4.76
C ARG A 389 14.98 7.07 -6.28
N ILE A 390 14.68 8.26 -6.81
CA ILE A 390 14.81 8.52 -8.25
C ILE A 390 16.29 8.50 -8.67
N ARG A 391 17.20 9.03 -7.85
CA ARG A 391 18.66 8.91 -8.09
C ARG A 391 19.10 7.45 -8.14
N GLU A 392 18.67 6.65 -7.16
CA GLU A 392 18.97 5.22 -7.09
C GLU A 392 18.41 4.47 -8.31
N MET A 393 17.15 4.72 -8.67
CA MET A 393 16.49 4.14 -9.83
C MET A 393 17.20 4.43 -11.14
N LEU A 394 17.68 5.67 -11.32
CA LEU A 394 18.29 6.15 -12.56
C LEU A 394 19.82 6.04 -12.57
N GLY A 395 20.46 5.69 -11.45
CA GLY A 395 21.91 5.58 -11.33
C GLY A 395 22.63 6.94 -11.44
N ILE A 396 22.06 8.06 -10.93
CA ILE A 396 22.58 9.44 -11.05
C ILE A 396 22.89 10.09 -9.71
#